data_1dc9fa7eb74a9887da8264a5074b3d35
#
_entry.id   1dc9fa7eb74a9887da8264a5074b3d35
#
_cell.length_a   1.000
_cell.length_b   1.000
_cell.length_c   1.000
_cell.angle_alpha   90.00
_cell.angle_beta   90.00
_cell.angle_gamma   90.00
#
_symmetry.space_group_name_H-M   'P 1'
#
loop_
_entity.id
_entity.type
_entity.pdbx_description
1 polymer ?
#
loop_
_entity_poly.entity_id
_entity_poly.type
_entity_poly.pdbx_seq_one_letter_code
_entity_poly.pdbx_strand_id
1 'polypeptide(L)'
;MALFESLAVVGPGLIGSSVLRRARETGLLADTLIAADISPAVLDRVLELNLADVVTDSMAEAAQADCVMICVPVGAVEATARAILPYMKPGSILTDVASVRGKLGPTIQALLPEGVEYVPGHPMAGTEHSGPDAGFATLFENRWSLLVPPEGADDHAVQKIQMLWELCGARTKILPDDKHDRICAMVSHLPHLLAFTICDTADNLSEEIRAAVLDYAASGFRDFTRIAASDPVMWRDIFIANKDVLLETLDRFVADAQGMAQAIREGDEAAITARIERGRRIRRTLIENRQA
;
A
#
# COMPACT_ATOMS: atom_id res chain seq x y z
N MET A 1 -23.29 17.41 -3.38
CA MET A 1 -22.10 18.13 -3.87
C MET A 1 -20.92 17.21 -3.65
N ALA A 2 -20.16 16.94 -4.67
CA ALA A 2 -18.96 16.12 -4.56
C ALA A 2 -17.86 16.82 -3.71
N LEU A 3 -16.90 16.07 -3.22
CA LEU A 3 -15.80 16.55 -2.40
C LEU A 3 -14.84 17.45 -3.21
N PHE A 4 -14.61 17.11 -4.50
CA PHE A 4 -13.80 17.86 -5.47
C PHE A 4 -14.62 18.16 -6.72
N GLU A 5 -14.30 19.23 -7.44
CA GLU A 5 -14.83 19.41 -8.80
C GLU A 5 -14.20 18.37 -9.76
N SER A 6 -12.91 18.08 -9.58
CA SER A 6 -12.18 17.10 -10.40
C SER A 6 -11.16 16.30 -9.58
N LEU A 7 -11.10 14.99 -9.85
CA LEU A 7 -10.13 14.05 -9.29
C LEU A 7 -9.40 13.32 -10.42
N ALA A 8 -8.09 13.49 -10.48
CA ALA A 8 -7.23 12.71 -11.38
C ALA A 8 -6.57 11.55 -10.63
N VAL A 9 -6.68 10.34 -11.18
CA VAL A 9 -6.00 9.14 -10.74
C VAL A 9 -4.92 8.78 -11.75
N VAL A 10 -3.67 8.85 -11.33
CA VAL A 10 -2.49 8.52 -12.15
C VAL A 10 -2.02 7.12 -11.79
N GLY A 11 -2.01 6.20 -12.75
CA GLY A 11 -1.75 4.78 -12.52
C GLY A 11 -3.00 4.03 -12.01
N PRO A 12 -4.05 3.87 -12.81
CA PRO A 12 -5.30 3.20 -12.41
C PRO A 12 -5.16 1.67 -12.36
N GLY A 13 -4.21 1.18 -11.54
CA GLY A 13 -4.08 -0.23 -11.15
C GLY A 13 -5.15 -0.65 -10.14
N LEU A 14 -4.88 -1.65 -9.29
CA LEU A 14 -5.82 -2.12 -8.25
C LEU A 14 -6.38 -0.97 -7.40
N ILE A 15 -5.51 -0.16 -6.81
CA ILE A 15 -5.92 0.92 -5.89
C ILE A 15 -6.64 2.03 -6.66
N GLY A 16 -6.02 2.56 -7.72
CA GLY A 16 -6.58 3.67 -8.47
C GLY A 16 -7.92 3.34 -9.13
N SER A 17 -8.06 2.16 -9.73
CA SER A 17 -9.33 1.74 -10.32
C SER A 17 -10.42 1.45 -9.27
N SER A 18 -10.04 1.05 -8.05
CA SER A 18 -10.99 0.91 -6.93
C SER A 18 -11.53 2.27 -6.48
N VAL A 19 -10.66 3.29 -6.39
CA VAL A 19 -11.08 4.68 -6.10
C VAL A 19 -12.02 5.19 -7.20
N LEU A 20 -11.68 4.99 -8.48
CA LEU A 20 -12.54 5.40 -9.60
C LEU A 20 -13.90 4.69 -9.58
N ARG A 21 -13.93 3.37 -9.30
CA ARG A 21 -15.18 2.62 -9.16
C ARG A 21 -16.03 3.15 -8.01
N ARG A 22 -15.42 3.42 -6.86
CA ARG A 22 -16.13 4.00 -5.72
C ARG A 22 -16.66 5.40 -6.02
N ALA A 23 -15.88 6.21 -6.73
CA ALA A 23 -16.31 7.53 -7.18
C ALA A 23 -17.54 7.46 -8.11
N ARG A 24 -17.51 6.55 -9.10
CA ARG A 24 -18.66 6.30 -10.01
C ARG A 24 -19.90 5.82 -9.27
N GLU A 25 -19.74 4.89 -8.34
CA GLU A 25 -20.87 4.29 -7.61
C GLU A 25 -21.56 5.31 -6.71
N THR A 26 -20.80 6.19 -6.06
CA THR A 26 -21.35 7.10 -5.05
C THR A 26 -21.64 8.50 -5.57
N GLY A 27 -20.89 8.97 -6.57
CA GLY A 27 -20.94 10.37 -7.04
C GLY A 27 -20.48 11.39 -5.99
N LEU A 28 -19.77 10.94 -4.93
CA LEU A 28 -19.42 11.81 -3.79
C LEU A 28 -17.98 12.30 -3.82
N LEU A 29 -17.07 11.64 -4.57
CA LEU A 29 -15.64 11.98 -4.55
C LEU A 29 -15.32 13.17 -5.45
N ALA A 30 -15.81 13.17 -6.68
CA ALA A 30 -15.61 14.26 -7.62
C ALA A 30 -16.75 14.32 -8.66
N ASP A 31 -16.98 15.52 -9.20
CA ASP A 31 -17.94 15.73 -10.30
C ASP A 31 -17.33 15.25 -11.64
N THR A 32 -16.01 15.37 -11.82
CA THR A 32 -15.26 14.89 -13.00
C THR A 32 -14.13 13.94 -12.57
N LEU A 33 -14.07 12.77 -13.18
CA LEU A 33 -13.05 11.76 -12.97
C LEU A 33 -12.08 11.71 -14.15
N ILE A 34 -10.79 11.84 -13.86
CA ILE A 34 -9.71 11.77 -14.85
C ILE A 34 -8.85 10.55 -14.52
N ALA A 35 -8.55 9.72 -15.51
CA ALA A 35 -7.60 8.63 -15.39
C ALA A 35 -6.41 8.89 -16.30
N ALA A 36 -5.20 8.80 -15.75
CA ALA A 36 -3.98 9.00 -16.52
C ALA A 36 -3.01 7.81 -16.35
N ASP A 37 -2.43 7.35 -17.44
CA ASP A 37 -1.39 6.32 -17.45
C ASP A 37 -0.50 6.49 -18.68
N ILE A 38 0.74 5.98 -18.59
CA ILE A 38 1.67 5.93 -19.73
C ILE A 38 1.42 4.72 -20.64
N SER A 39 0.65 3.73 -20.18
CA SER A 39 0.34 2.50 -20.90
C SER A 39 -0.96 2.64 -21.69
N PRO A 40 -0.93 2.61 -23.03
CA PRO A 40 -2.13 2.63 -23.84
C PRO A 40 -3.10 1.50 -23.50
N ALA A 41 -2.58 0.31 -23.19
CA ALA A 41 -3.41 -0.85 -22.83
C ALA A 41 -4.19 -0.62 -21.52
N VAL A 42 -3.61 0.11 -20.54
CA VAL A 42 -4.30 0.49 -19.30
C VAL A 42 -5.38 1.52 -19.60
N LEU A 43 -5.06 2.52 -20.44
CA LEU A 43 -6.02 3.56 -20.84
C LEU A 43 -7.21 2.98 -21.60
N ASP A 44 -6.97 2.11 -22.59
CA ASP A 44 -8.01 1.40 -23.32
C ASP A 44 -8.92 0.60 -22.37
N ARG A 45 -8.31 -0.09 -21.39
CA ARG A 45 -9.07 -0.86 -20.42
C ARG A 45 -9.91 -0.01 -19.48
N VAL A 46 -9.40 1.15 -19.06
CA VAL A 46 -10.14 2.15 -18.27
C VAL A 46 -11.36 2.68 -19.04
N LEU A 47 -11.20 2.93 -20.35
CA LEU A 47 -12.30 3.33 -21.24
C LEU A 47 -13.36 2.23 -21.36
N GLU A 48 -12.94 0.99 -21.65
CA GLU A 48 -13.87 -0.15 -21.76
C GLU A 48 -14.69 -0.37 -20.47
N LEU A 49 -14.03 -0.19 -19.30
CA LEU A 49 -14.66 -0.33 -18.00
C LEU A 49 -15.45 0.92 -17.58
N ASN A 50 -15.44 1.99 -18.37
CA ASN A 50 -16.11 3.27 -18.11
C ASN A 50 -15.79 3.84 -16.71
N LEU A 51 -14.50 3.84 -16.32
CA LEU A 51 -14.06 4.24 -14.97
C LEU A 51 -13.87 5.74 -14.81
N ALA A 52 -13.59 6.51 -15.88
CA ALA A 52 -13.31 7.93 -15.84
C ALA A 52 -14.05 8.68 -16.96
N ASP A 53 -14.27 9.98 -16.80
CA ASP A 53 -14.87 10.85 -17.79
C ASP A 53 -13.83 11.30 -18.82
N VAL A 54 -12.58 11.47 -18.37
CA VAL A 54 -11.43 11.80 -19.19
C VAL A 54 -10.36 10.72 -19.00
N VAL A 55 -9.82 10.21 -20.10
CA VAL A 55 -8.75 9.23 -20.10
C VAL A 55 -7.62 9.77 -20.97
N THR A 56 -6.41 9.90 -20.40
CA THR A 56 -5.30 10.62 -21.06
C THR A 56 -3.94 10.01 -20.74
N ASP A 57 -2.98 10.17 -21.63
CA ASP A 57 -1.55 9.92 -21.37
C ASP A 57 -0.80 11.20 -20.96
N SER A 58 -1.49 12.35 -20.96
CA SER A 58 -0.93 13.66 -20.66
C SER A 58 -0.92 13.95 -19.16
N MET A 59 0.26 13.98 -18.55
CA MET A 59 0.42 14.41 -17.17
C MET A 59 0.04 15.89 -16.98
N ALA A 60 0.20 16.73 -18.00
CA ALA A 60 -0.22 18.12 -17.95
C ALA A 60 -1.75 18.28 -17.90
N GLU A 61 -2.50 17.41 -18.57
CA GLU A 61 -3.96 17.39 -18.50
C GLU A 61 -4.45 16.87 -17.13
N ALA A 62 -3.90 15.76 -16.66
CA ALA A 62 -4.22 15.21 -15.35
C ALA A 62 -3.93 16.20 -14.19
N ALA A 63 -2.88 17.00 -14.32
CA ALA A 63 -2.47 18.01 -13.35
C ALA A 63 -3.48 19.15 -13.16
N GLN A 64 -4.44 19.35 -14.09
CA GLN A 64 -5.46 20.39 -13.98
C GLN A 64 -6.58 20.05 -12.98
N ALA A 65 -6.59 18.84 -12.45
CA ALA A 65 -7.56 18.43 -11.43
C ALA A 65 -7.34 19.16 -10.10
N ASP A 66 -8.41 19.27 -9.30
CA ASP A 66 -8.34 19.86 -7.96
C ASP A 66 -7.66 18.92 -6.96
N CYS A 67 -7.76 17.62 -7.22
CA CYS A 67 -7.02 16.59 -6.50
C CYS A 67 -6.36 15.64 -7.49
N VAL A 68 -5.05 15.42 -7.35
CA VAL A 68 -4.29 14.46 -8.15
C VAL A 68 -3.80 13.35 -7.22
N MET A 69 -4.21 12.11 -7.51
CA MET A 69 -3.84 10.92 -6.74
C MET A 69 -2.87 10.05 -7.55
N ILE A 70 -1.63 9.92 -7.08
CA ILE A 70 -0.62 9.05 -7.69
C ILE A 70 -0.78 7.64 -7.14
N CYS A 71 -1.14 6.69 -8.01
CA CYS A 71 -1.40 5.27 -7.69
C CYS A 71 -0.41 4.31 -8.36
N VAL A 72 0.77 4.80 -8.73
CA VAL A 72 1.85 3.97 -9.31
C VAL A 72 2.66 3.25 -8.22
N PRO A 73 3.43 2.20 -8.55
CA PRO A 73 4.35 1.57 -7.60
C PRO A 73 5.31 2.58 -6.95
N VAL A 74 5.72 2.32 -5.70
CA VAL A 74 6.50 3.26 -4.88
C VAL A 74 7.77 3.76 -5.59
N GLY A 75 8.46 2.89 -6.35
CA GLY A 75 9.65 3.27 -7.12
C GLY A 75 9.39 4.27 -8.25
N ALA A 76 8.15 4.43 -8.69
CA ALA A 76 7.77 5.36 -9.77
C ALA A 76 7.14 6.67 -9.25
N VAL A 77 6.79 6.75 -7.96
CA VAL A 77 6.04 7.92 -7.42
C VAL A 77 6.80 9.22 -7.57
N GLU A 78 8.09 9.26 -7.26
CA GLU A 78 8.90 10.48 -7.39
C GLU A 78 8.98 10.96 -8.86
N ALA A 79 9.23 10.04 -9.79
CA ALA A 79 9.31 10.39 -11.21
C ALA A 79 7.96 10.91 -11.72
N THR A 80 6.86 10.29 -11.31
CA THR A 80 5.50 10.72 -11.65
C THR A 80 5.19 12.09 -11.05
N ALA A 81 5.54 12.32 -9.78
CA ALA A 81 5.37 13.63 -9.14
C ALA A 81 6.15 14.72 -9.88
N ARG A 82 7.41 14.46 -10.25
CA ARG A 82 8.23 15.41 -11.05
C ARG A 82 7.62 15.74 -12.42
N ALA A 83 6.93 14.78 -13.04
CA ALA A 83 6.28 14.98 -14.32
C ALA A 83 4.98 15.80 -14.22
N ILE A 84 4.27 15.73 -13.09
CA ILE A 84 2.94 16.32 -12.93
C ILE A 84 2.97 17.67 -12.21
N LEU A 85 3.80 17.83 -11.18
CA LEU A 85 3.87 19.02 -10.33
C LEU A 85 4.05 20.34 -11.10
N PRO A 86 4.88 20.43 -12.18
CA PRO A 86 5.06 21.68 -12.94
C PRO A 86 3.77 22.23 -13.57
N TYR A 87 2.73 21.40 -13.70
CA TYR A 87 1.46 21.76 -14.35
C TYR A 87 0.31 21.88 -13.36
N MET A 88 0.52 21.57 -12.05
CA MET A 88 -0.52 21.69 -11.05
C MET A 88 -0.85 23.15 -10.74
N LYS A 89 -2.14 23.42 -10.57
CA LYS A 89 -2.65 24.77 -10.29
C LYS A 89 -2.61 25.08 -8.79
N PRO A 90 -2.40 26.36 -8.39
CA PRO A 90 -2.57 26.76 -6.98
C PRO A 90 -3.94 26.38 -6.43
N GLY A 91 -3.98 25.92 -5.18
CA GLY A 91 -5.18 25.44 -4.50
C GLY A 91 -5.49 23.96 -4.74
N SER A 92 -4.74 23.27 -5.63
CA SER A 92 -4.89 21.83 -5.83
C SER A 92 -4.12 21.02 -4.78
N ILE A 93 -4.53 19.76 -4.61
CA ILE A 93 -3.94 18.82 -3.67
C ILE A 93 -3.33 17.65 -4.43
N LEU A 94 -2.05 17.37 -4.14
CA LEU A 94 -1.39 16.13 -4.52
C LEU A 94 -1.53 15.13 -3.38
N THR A 95 -1.89 13.90 -3.70
CA THR A 95 -1.85 12.75 -2.78
C THR A 95 -1.23 11.55 -3.48
N ASP A 96 -0.77 10.56 -2.73
CA ASP A 96 -0.34 9.27 -3.26
C ASP A 96 -0.83 8.12 -2.37
N VAL A 97 -0.59 6.89 -2.80
CA VAL A 97 -1.02 5.68 -2.09
C VAL A 97 0.17 4.77 -1.75
N ALA A 98 1.39 5.30 -1.74
CA ALA A 98 2.57 4.50 -1.55
C ALA A 98 2.65 3.89 -0.14
N SER A 99 3.17 2.66 -0.07
CA SER A 99 3.29 1.86 1.15
C SER A 99 4.53 2.20 1.99
N VAL A 100 5.41 3.10 1.51
CA VAL A 100 6.62 3.58 2.19
C VAL A 100 6.70 5.09 2.09
N ARG A 101 7.06 5.75 3.17
CA ARG A 101 7.32 7.19 3.19
C ARG A 101 8.79 7.52 2.99
N GLY A 102 9.67 6.98 3.86
CA GLY A 102 11.12 7.11 3.76
C GLY A 102 11.57 8.52 3.38
N LYS A 103 12.29 8.62 2.25
CA LYS A 103 12.71 9.90 1.66
C LYS A 103 11.66 10.50 0.71
N LEU A 104 10.60 9.76 0.38
CA LEU A 104 9.63 10.18 -0.63
C LEU A 104 8.88 11.46 -0.20
N GLY A 105 8.39 11.49 1.05
CA GLY A 105 7.69 12.65 1.60
C GLY A 105 8.50 13.95 1.48
N PRO A 106 9.69 14.04 2.08
CA PRO A 106 10.56 15.21 1.97
C PRO A 106 10.95 15.56 0.52
N THR A 107 11.18 14.54 -0.32
CA THR A 107 11.54 14.77 -1.73
C THR A 107 10.39 15.44 -2.50
N ILE A 108 9.16 14.96 -2.34
CA ILE A 108 8.00 15.56 -3.02
C ILE A 108 7.72 16.95 -2.45
N GLN A 109 7.78 17.12 -1.12
CA GLN A 109 7.59 18.41 -0.47
C GLN A 109 8.52 19.49 -1.01
N ALA A 110 9.79 19.14 -1.29
CA ALA A 110 10.76 20.08 -1.86
C ALA A 110 10.50 20.45 -3.33
N LEU A 111 9.61 19.73 -4.02
CA LEU A 111 9.26 19.94 -5.43
C LEU A 111 7.94 20.69 -5.60
N LEU A 112 7.17 20.90 -4.53
CA LEU A 112 5.83 21.48 -4.62
C LEU A 112 5.88 22.91 -5.18
N PRO A 113 5.04 23.23 -6.17
CA PRO A 113 4.81 24.60 -6.58
C PRO A 113 4.09 25.39 -5.48
N GLU A 114 4.21 26.69 -5.54
CA GLU A 114 3.49 27.59 -4.62
C GLU A 114 1.97 27.38 -4.71
N GLY A 115 1.34 27.20 -3.55
CA GLY A 115 -0.11 27.01 -3.43
C GLY A 115 -0.60 25.58 -3.75
N VAL A 116 0.28 24.63 -3.97
CA VAL A 116 -0.07 23.21 -4.08
C VAL A 116 0.21 22.51 -2.76
N GLU A 117 -0.77 21.77 -2.23
CA GLU A 117 -0.64 21.01 -0.99
C GLU A 117 -0.31 19.55 -1.27
N TYR A 118 0.46 18.92 -0.37
CA TYR A 118 0.78 17.50 -0.45
C TYR A 118 0.33 16.76 0.79
N VAL A 119 -0.56 15.80 0.61
CA VAL A 119 -1.08 14.97 1.70
C VAL A 119 -0.97 13.49 1.30
N PRO A 120 0.14 12.83 1.58
CA PRO A 120 0.33 11.43 1.27
C PRO A 120 -0.57 10.52 2.10
N GLY A 121 -1.09 9.47 1.45
CA GLY A 121 -1.90 8.44 2.08
C GLY A 121 -1.33 7.05 1.84
N HIS A 122 -1.78 6.08 2.64
CA HIS A 122 -1.48 4.67 2.45
C HIS A 122 -2.70 3.83 2.83
N PRO A 123 -3.54 3.44 1.87
CA PRO A 123 -4.62 2.49 2.12
C PRO A 123 -4.03 1.10 2.42
N MET A 124 -4.28 0.59 3.64
CA MET A 124 -3.87 -0.74 4.07
C MET A 124 -4.80 -1.80 3.49
N ALA A 125 -4.90 -1.82 2.17
CA ALA A 125 -5.78 -2.69 1.42
C ALA A 125 -5.09 -3.14 0.13
N GLY A 126 -5.34 -4.37 -0.30
CA GLY A 126 -4.76 -4.92 -1.51
C GLY A 126 -5.12 -6.39 -1.70
N THR A 127 -4.86 -6.88 -2.90
CA THR A 127 -4.90 -8.29 -3.28
C THR A 127 -3.64 -8.62 -4.05
N GLU A 128 -3.44 -9.89 -4.36
CA GLU A 128 -2.35 -10.38 -5.22
C GLU A 128 -2.54 -10.03 -6.71
N HIS A 129 -3.69 -9.47 -7.10
CA HIS A 129 -3.99 -9.08 -8.47
C HIS A 129 -3.63 -7.63 -8.75
N SER A 130 -3.35 -7.31 -10.01
CA SER A 130 -2.95 -5.99 -10.49
C SER A 130 -3.74 -5.55 -11.72
N GLY A 131 -3.61 -4.27 -12.09
CA GLY A 131 -4.29 -3.68 -13.23
C GLY A 131 -5.72 -3.19 -12.95
N PRO A 132 -6.36 -2.55 -13.96
CA PRO A 132 -7.69 -1.95 -13.82
C PRO A 132 -8.82 -2.94 -13.51
N ASP A 133 -8.68 -4.20 -13.98
CA ASP A 133 -9.66 -5.26 -13.74
C ASP A 133 -9.67 -5.76 -12.30
N ALA A 134 -8.55 -5.63 -11.60
CA ALA A 134 -8.43 -6.09 -10.22
C ALA A 134 -9.18 -5.22 -9.21
N GLY A 135 -9.54 -3.98 -9.57
CA GLY A 135 -10.21 -3.04 -8.69
C GLY A 135 -11.68 -3.35 -8.45
N PHE A 136 -12.16 -3.00 -7.26
CA PHE A 136 -13.57 -3.06 -6.89
C PHE A 136 -13.92 -1.96 -5.86
N ALA A 137 -15.14 -1.45 -5.89
CA ALA A 137 -15.54 -0.26 -5.14
C ALA A 137 -15.47 -0.42 -3.62
N THR A 138 -15.56 -1.65 -3.11
CA THR A 138 -15.57 -1.97 -1.68
C THR A 138 -14.18 -2.35 -1.11
N LEU A 139 -13.11 -2.21 -1.90
CA LEU A 139 -11.75 -2.58 -1.50
C LEU A 139 -11.33 -1.97 -0.15
N PHE A 140 -11.73 -0.74 0.11
CA PHE A 140 -11.29 0.03 1.29
C PHE A 140 -12.23 -0.08 2.48
N GLU A 141 -13.38 -0.73 2.33
CA GLU A 141 -14.39 -0.83 3.40
C GLU A 141 -13.81 -1.49 4.65
N ASN A 142 -13.92 -0.77 5.78
CA ASN A 142 -13.38 -1.19 7.07
C ASN A 142 -11.86 -1.38 7.12
N ARG A 143 -11.11 -0.96 6.09
CA ARG A 143 -9.64 -0.95 6.08
C ARG A 143 -9.12 0.38 6.61
N TRP A 144 -7.88 0.37 7.07
CA TRP A 144 -7.20 1.60 7.46
C TRP A 144 -6.62 2.30 6.23
N SER A 145 -6.75 3.62 6.18
CA SER A 145 -5.92 4.49 5.34
C SER A 145 -5.09 5.38 6.26
N LEU A 146 -3.79 5.21 6.21
CA LEU A 146 -2.83 5.95 7.03
C LEU A 146 -2.44 7.22 6.28
N LEU A 147 -2.68 8.39 6.88
CA LEU A 147 -2.28 9.68 6.33
C LEU A 147 -1.01 10.14 7.03
N VAL A 148 -0.08 10.66 6.24
CA VAL A 148 1.24 11.06 6.74
C VAL A 148 1.55 12.48 6.23
N PRO A 149 0.73 13.50 6.59
CA PRO A 149 0.95 14.87 6.14
C PRO A 149 2.31 15.38 6.65
N PRO A 150 3.06 16.12 5.83
CA PRO A 150 4.29 16.76 6.27
C PRO A 150 4.01 17.79 7.36
N GLU A 151 5.05 18.15 8.12
CA GLU A 151 4.94 19.21 9.12
C GLU A 151 4.54 20.54 8.45
N GLY A 152 3.50 21.18 8.99
CA GLY A 152 2.96 22.43 8.45
C GLY A 152 2.02 22.28 7.26
N ALA A 153 1.61 21.05 6.90
CA ALA A 153 0.57 20.85 5.89
C ALA A 153 -0.72 21.58 6.25
N ASP A 154 -1.41 22.09 5.25
CA ASP A 154 -2.69 22.80 5.44
C ASP A 154 -3.76 21.85 6.00
N ASP A 155 -4.36 22.21 7.12
CA ASP A 155 -5.37 21.40 7.82
C ASP A 155 -6.59 21.12 6.94
N HIS A 156 -6.96 22.02 6.04
CA HIS A 156 -8.09 21.84 5.14
C HIS A 156 -7.78 20.79 4.06
N ALA A 157 -6.57 20.81 3.52
CA ALA A 157 -6.11 19.80 2.58
C ALA A 157 -6.06 18.42 3.26
N VAL A 158 -5.54 18.33 4.49
CA VAL A 158 -5.52 17.09 5.26
C VAL A 158 -6.93 16.55 5.48
N GLN A 159 -7.88 17.41 5.90
CA GLN A 159 -9.28 17.03 6.10
C GLN A 159 -9.94 16.56 4.80
N LYS A 160 -9.66 17.20 3.66
CA LYS A 160 -10.19 16.75 2.37
C LYS A 160 -9.71 15.36 1.99
N ILE A 161 -8.41 15.07 2.14
CA ILE A 161 -7.88 13.73 1.85
C ILE A 161 -8.39 12.69 2.86
N GLN A 162 -8.54 13.07 4.13
CA GLN A 162 -9.19 12.21 5.13
C GLN A 162 -10.62 11.86 4.70
N MET A 163 -11.41 12.85 4.33
CA MET A 163 -12.79 12.67 3.87
C MET A 163 -12.87 11.83 2.58
N LEU A 164 -11.92 11.99 1.65
CA LEU A 164 -11.84 11.15 0.44
C LEU A 164 -11.78 9.66 0.80
N TRP A 165 -10.87 9.28 1.73
CA TRP A 165 -10.74 7.90 2.16
C TRP A 165 -11.95 7.40 2.95
N GLU A 166 -12.56 8.24 3.79
CA GLU A 166 -13.78 7.90 4.52
C GLU A 166 -14.97 7.67 3.58
N LEU A 167 -15.11 8.45 2.51
CA LEU A 167 -16.09 8.23 1.43
C LEU A 167 -15.79 6.95 0.64
N CYS A 168 -14.54 6.52 0.57
CA CYS A 168 -14.18 5.20 0.05
C CYS A 168 -14.51 4.05 1.03
N GLY A 169 -14.98 4.34 2.25
CA GLY A 169 -15.32 3.35 3.27
C GLY A 169 -14.16 2.99 4.21
N ALA A 170 -13.02 3.65 4.08
CA ALA A 170 -11.86 3.44 4.94
C ALA A 170 -12.02 4.10 6.31
N ARG A 171 -11.26 3.58 7.28
CA ARG A 171 -10.97 4.28 8.54
C ARG A 171 -9.67 5.04 8.37
N THR A 172 -9.60 6.26 8.84
CA THR A 172 -8.39 7.07 8.67
C THR A 172 -7.61 7.22 9.98
N LYS A 173 -6.28 7.38 9.86
CA LYS A 173 -5.39 7.69 10.97
C LYS A 173 -4.24 8.53 10.48
N ILE A 174 -3.96 9.65 11.15
CA ILE A 174 -2.78 10.47 10.89
C ILE A 174 -1.61 9.93 11.73
N LEU A 175 -0.48 9.75 11.10
CA LEU A 175 0.78 9.27 11.69
C LEU A 175 1.97 10.10 11.20
N PRO A 176 3.04 10.26 12.00
CA PRO A 176 4.31 10.77 11.50
C PRO A 176 5.05 9.71 10.66
N ASP A 177 5.93 10.15 9.75
CA ASP A 177 6.63 9.32 8.76
C ASP A 177 7.36 8.12 9.37
N ASP A 178 8.19 8.39 10.39
CA ASP A 178 9.01 7.38 11.04
C ASP A 178 8.16 6.28 11.70
N LYS A 179 7.03 6.67 12.27
CA LYS A 179 6.08 5.73 12.87
C LYS A 179 5.35 4.90 11.83
N HIS A 180 4.98 5.52 10.69
CA HIS A 180 4.36 4.83 9.58
C HIS A 180 5.25 3.70 9.07
N ASP A 181 6.50 4.00 8.70
CA ASP A 181 7.39 3.02 8.09
C ASP A 181 7.79 1.88 9.04
N ARG A 182 7.91 2.16 10.36
CA ARG A 182 8.12 1.13 11.40
C ARG A 182 6.92 0.20 11.54
N ILE A 183 5.70 0.74 11.51
CA ILE A 183 4.47 -0.07 11.53
C ILE A 183 4.41 -0.94 10.28
N CYS A 184 4.60 -0.35 9.09
CA CYS A 184 4.54 -1.07 7.82
C CYS A 184 5.63 -2.16 7.73
N ALA A 185 6.84 -1.90 8.22
CA ALA A 185 7.89 -2.90 8.29
C ALA A 185 7.44 -4.14 9.07
N MET A 186 6.77 -3.97 10.22
CA MET A 186 6.34 -5.07 11.06
C MET A 186 5.07 -5.78 10.57
N VAL A 187 4.05 -5.01 10.09
CA VAL A 187 2.73 -5.61 9.79
C VAL A 187 2.57 -6.04 8.33
N SER A 188 3.48 -5.60 7.43
CA SER A 188 3.40 -5.85 5.99
C SER A 188 4.73 -6.36 5.42
N HIS A 189 5.82 -5.58 5.53
CA HIS A 189 7.04 -5.86 4.78
C HIS A 189 7.76 -7.11 5.30
N LEU A 190 7.93 -7.27 6.60
CA LEU A 190 8.54 -8.46 7.20
C LEU A 190 7.71 -9.73 6.91
N PRO A 191 6.36 -9.76 7.06
CA PRO A 191 5.57 -10.92 6.67
C PRO A 191 5.77 -11.35 5.20
N HIS A 192 5.83 -10.40 4.25
CA HIS A 192 6.07 -10.75 2.85
C HIS A 192 7.50 -11.24 2.62
N LEU A 193 8.51 -10.59 3.22
CA LEU A 193 9.89 -11.07 3.17
C LEU A 193 10.00 -12.51 3.65
N LEU A 194 9.37 -12.83 4.78
CA LEU A 194 9.36 -14.18 5.32
C LEU A 194 8.60 -15.16 4.44
N ALA A 195 7.49 -14.75 3.84
CA ALA A 195 6.72 -15.59 2.91
C ALA A 195 7.52 -15.91 1.64
N PHE A 196 8.21 -14.93 1.06
CA PHE A 196 9.12 -15.18 -0.05
C PHE A 196 10.29 -16.11 0.36
N THR A 197 10.88 -15.85 1.54
CA THR A 197 12.04 -16.64 2.01
C THR A 197 11.68 -18.08 2.32
N ILE A 198 10.51 -18.36 2.91
CA ILE A 198 10.09 -19.74 3.18
C ILE A 198 9.79 -20.51 1.88
N CYS A 199 9.25 -19.84 0.86
CA CYS A 199 9.08 -20.45 -0.47
C CYS A 199 10.43 -20.77 -1.12
N ASP A 200 11.39 -19.83 -1.08
CA ASP A 200 12.74 -20.02 -1.58
C ASP A 200 13.46 -21.15 -0.81
N THR A 201 13.30 -21.22 0.50
CA THR A 201 13.82 -22.33 1.32
C THR A 201 13.23 -23.68 0.88
N ALA A 202 11.93 -23.73 0.58
CA ALA A 202 11.28 -24.97 0.10
C ALA A 202 11.76 -25.35 -1.30
N ASP A 203 12.02 -24.38 -2.19
CA ASP A 203 12.53 -24.61 -3.54
C ASP A 203 13.97 -25.13 -3.54
N ASN A 204 14.77 -24.76 -2.56
CA ASN A 204 16.16 -25.20 -2.39
C ASN A 204 16.31 -26.61 -1.77
N LEU A 205 15.21 -27.31 -1.47
CA LEU A 205 15.22 -28.71 -1.03
C LEU A 205 15.52 -29.66 -2.20
N SER A 206 15.85 -30.93 -1.88
CA SER A 206 15.98 -31.95 -2.91
C SER A 206 14.69 -32.09 -3.73
N GLU A 207 14.77 -32.43 -5.00
CA GLU A 207 13.61 -32.53 -5.90
C GLU A 207 12.48 -33.38 -5.32
N GLU A 208 12.83 -34.55 -4.74
CA GLU A 208 11.86 -35.44 -4.09
C GLU A 208 11.14 -34.77 -2.90
N ILE A 209 11.88 -34.09 -2.01
CA ILE A 209 11.30 -33.42 -0.84
C ILE A 209 10.49 -32.20 -1.26
N ARG A 210 10.96 -31.42 -2.25
CA ARG A 210 10.23 -30.28 -2.82
C ARG A 210 8.87 -30.71 -3.38
N ALA A 211 8.83 -31.78 -4.18
CA ALA A 211 7.58 -32.31 -4.70
C ALA A 211 6.62 -32.72 -3.58
N ALA A 212 7.12 -33.40 -2.56
CA ALA A 212 6.33 -33.81 -1.40
C ALA A 212 5.82 -32.60 -0.59
N VAL A 213 6.61 -31.51 -0.45
CA VAL A 213 6.17 -30.28 0.21
C VAL A 213 4.99 -29.64 -0.54
N LEU A 214 5.03 -29.62 -1.86
CA LEU A 214 3.95 -29.07 -2.69
C LEU A 214 2.69 -29.95 -2.62
N ASP A 215 2.84 -31.26 -2.69
CA ASP A 215 1.72 -32.21 -2.64
C ASP A 215 1.03 -32.26 -1.27
N TYR A 216 1.81 -32.12 -0.20
CA TYR A 216 1.30 -32.26 1.18
C TYR A 216 1.16 -30.93 1.92
N ALA A 217 1.27 -29.78 1.21
CA ALA A 217 1.13 -28.47 1.81
C ALA A 217 -0.20 -28.33 2.58
N ALA A 218 -0.13 -28.25 3.90
CA ALA A 218 -1.27 -28.05 4.76
C ALA A 218 -1.67 -26.55 4.83
N SER A 219 -2.82 -26.26 5.45
CA SER A 219 -3.37 -24.89 5.54
C SER A 219 -2.36 -23.86 6.06
N GLY A 220 -1.57 -24.21 7.08
CA GLY A 220 -0.57 -23.31 7.65
C GLY A 220 0.46 -22.82 6.63
N PHE A 221 1.00 -23.72 5.81
CA PHE A 221 1.94 -23.34 4.74
C PHE A 221 1.25 -22.54 3.65
N ARG A 222 0.09 -23.00 3.16
CA ARG A 222 -0.67 -22.32 2.10
C ARG A 222 -1.11 -20.92 2.52
N ASP A 223 -1.66 -20.77 3.71
CA ASP A 223 -2.15 -19.48 4.20
C ASP A 223 -1.00 -18.49 4.40
N PHE A 224 0.12 -18.94 4.96
CA PHE A 224 1.29 -18.10 5.17
C PHE A 224 1.98 -17.70 3.85
N THR A 225 2.07 -18.62 2.88
CA THR A 225 2.73 -18.36 1.60
C THR A 225 1.82 -17.72 0.55
N ARG A 226 0.52 -17.56 0.82
CA ARG A 226 -0.41 -16.92 -0.13
C ARG A 226 0.09 -15.57 -0.62
N ILE A 227 0.65 -14.76 0.27
CA ILE A 227 1.17 -13.43 -0.04
C ILE A 227 2.46 -13.45 -0.87
N ALA A 228 3.14 -14.60 -0.99
CA ALA A 228 4.30 -14.75 -1.88
C ALA A 228 3.94 -14.81 -3.37
N ALA A 229 2.64 -14.83 -3.73
CA ALA A 229 2.18 -14.67 -5.10
C ALA A 229 2.13 -13.21 -5.59
N SER A 230 2.53 -12.27 -4.76
CA SER A 230 2.52 -10.83 -5.06
C SER A 230 3.58 -10.42 -6.09
N ASP A 231 3.36 -9.27 -6.76
CA ASP A 231 4.22 -8.77 -7.81
C ASP A 231 5.68 -8.54 -7.36
N PRO A 232 6.67 -9.12 -8.04
CA PRO A 232 8.08 -9.08 -7.60
C PRO A 232 8.71 -7.69 -7.75
N VAL A 233 8.30 -6.88 -8.73
CA VAL A 233 8.84 -5.52 -8.95
C VAL A 233 8.36 -4.60 -7.84
N MET A 234 7.07 -4.65 -7.53
CA MET A 234 6.48 -3.89 -6.44
C MET A 234 7.17 -4.19 -5.10
N TRP A 235 7.36 -5.45 -4.76
CA TRP A 235 7.96 -5.84 -3.47
C TRP A 235 9.46 -5.55 -3.39
N ARG A 236 10.20 -5.73 -4.49
CA ARG A 236 11.59 -5.27 -4.57
C ARG A 236 11.69 -3.78 -4.22
N ASP A 237 10.84 -2.97 -4.83
CA ASP A 237 10.86 -1.52 -4.65
C ASP A 237 10.47 -1.13 -3.21
N ILE A 238 9.49 -1.81 -2.62
CA ILE A 238 9.11 -1.62 -1.21
C ILE A 238 10.28 -1.97 -0.28
N PHE A 239 10.94 -3.11 -0.48
CA PHE A 239 12.06 -3.53 0.36
C PHE A 239 13.23 -2.56 0.28
N ILE A 240 13.55 -2.06 -0.90
CA ILE A 240 14.63 -1.07 -1.10
C ILE A 240 14.24 0.29 -0.49
N ALA A 241 13.00 0.73 -0.68
CA ALA A 241 12.54 2.02 -0.17
C ALA A 241 12.52 2.08 1.37
N ASN A 242 12.14 0.99 2.05
CA ASN A 242 12.10 0.90 3.52
C ASN A 242 13.24 0.05 4.11
N LYS A 243 14.38 -0.06 3.39
CA LYS A 243 15.45 -1.01 3.71
C LYS A 243 15.98 -0.91 5.14
N ASP A 244 16.23 0.32 5.63
CA ASP A 244 16.89 0.51 6.92
C ASP A 244 16.01 0.03 8.08
N VAL A 245 14.72 0.41 8.06
CA VAL A 245 13.73 0.01 9.07
C VAL A 245 13.37 -1.47 8.94
N LEU A 246 13.28 -1.97 7.70
CA LEU A 246 13.00 -3.40 7.45
C LEU A 246 14.14 -4.27 7.96
N LEU A 247 15.41 -3.90 7.73
CA LEU A 247 16.58 -4.65 8.21
C LEU A 247 16.64 -4.62 9.74
N GLU A 248 16.41 -3.47 10.40
CA GLU A 248 16.32 -3.41 11.87
C GLU A 248 15.24 -4.38 12.41
N THR A 249 14.09 -4.44 11.74
CA THR A 249 12.97 -5.32 12.11
C THR A 249 13.31 -6.79 11.88
N LEU A 250 14.00 -7.11 10.78
CA LEU A 250 14.46 -8.46 10.44
C LEU A 250 15.51 -8.94 11.43
N ASP A 251 16.49 -8.11 11.80
CA ASP A 251 17.54 -8.47 12.78
C ASP A 251 16.90 -8.87 14.11
N ARG A 252 15.90 -8.12 14.56
CA ARG A 252 15.13 -8.46 15.77
C ARG A 252 14.40 -9.79 15.62
N PHE A 253 13.74 -10.02 14.49
CA PHE A 253 13.06 -11.28 14.20
C PHE A 253 14.04 -12.46 14.20
N VAL A 254 15.20 -12.30 13.56
CA VAL A 254 16.25 -13.33 13.53
C VAL A 254 16.74 -13.66 14.93
N ALA A 255 16.99 -12.67 15.79
CA ALA A 255 17.37 -12.88 17.18
C ALA A 255 16.29 -13.65 17.96
N ASP A 256 15.01 -13.29 17.77
CA ASP A 256 13.91 -14.01 18.41
C ASP A 256 13.76 -15.45 17.89
N ALA A 257 13.96 -15.70 16.60
CA ALA A 257 13.94 -17.04 16.01
C ALA A 257 15.10 -17.89 16.53
N GLN A 258 16.32 -17.32 16.65
CA GLN A 258 17.47 -17.98 17.25
C GLN A 258 17.24 -18.34 18.72
N GLY A 259 16.60 -17.44 19.49
CA GLY A 259 16.21 -17.73 20.87
C GLY A 259 15.18 -18.85 21.00
N MET A 260 14.24 -18.98 20.05
CA MET A 260 13.34 -20.12 19.98
C MET A 260 14.08 -21.41 19.62
N ALA A 261 14.98 -21.35 18.63
CA ALA A 261 15.79 -22.50 18.25
C ALA A 261 16.68 -22.99 19.39
N GLN A 262 17.22 -22.11 20.23
CA GLN A 262 18.01 -22.49 21.41
C GLN A 262 17.13 -23.19 22.45
N ALA A 263 15.95 -22.67 22.78
CA ALA A 263 15.02 -23.32 23.69
C ALA A 263 14.61 -24.74 23.22
N ILE A 264 14.44 -24.91 21.89
CA ILE A 264 14.15 -26.22 21.30
C ILE A 264 15.34 -27.19 21.48
N ARG A 265 16.58 -26.74 21.25
CA ARG A 265 17.79 -27.57 21.42
C ARG A 265 17.99 -28.04 22.86
N GLU A 266 17.64 -27.18 23.82
CA GLU A 266 17.77 -27.45 25.25
C GLU A 266 16.59 -28.23 25.82
N GLY A 267 15.49 -28.39 25.04
CA GLY A 267 14.26 -29.00 25.55
C GLY A 267 13.57 -28.16 26.62
N ASP A 268 13.77 -26.82 26.62
CA ASP A 268 13.16 -25.90 27.57
C ASP A 268 11.68 -25.69 27.25
N GLU A 269 10.82 -26.61 27.71
CA GLU A 269 9.37 -26.55 27.49
C GLU A 269 8.75 -25.27 28.05
N ALA A 270 9.27 -24.74 29.16
CA ALA A 270 8.74 -23.52 29.76
C ALA A 270 8.99 -22.29 28.89
N ALA A 271 10.21 -22.12 28.39
CA ALA A 271 10.56 -21.04 27.49
C ALA A 271 9.78 -21.14 26.15
N ILE A 272 9.67 -22.34 25.59
CA ILE A 272 8.88 -22.59 24.36
C ILE A 272 7.42 -22.20 24.59
N THR A 273 6.79 -22.71 25.66
CA THR A 273 5.38 -22.43 25.98
C THR A 273 5.14 -20.93 26.19
N ALA A 274 6.02 -20.24 26.92
CA ALA A 274 5.90 -18.80 27.14
C ALA A 274 5.95 -17.98 25.84
N ARG A 275 6.78 -18.38 24.86
CA ARG A 275 6.83 -17.71 23.54
C ARG A 275 5.56 -17.95 22.74
N ILE A 276 5.05 -19.20 22.72
CA ILE A 276 3.79 -19.54 22.03
C ILE A 276 2.62 -18.75 22.65
N GLU A 277 2.54 -18.65 23.96
CA GLU A 277 1.47 -17.90 24.63
C GLU A 277 1.51 -16.40 24.33
N ARG A 278 2.70 -15.79 24.19
CA ARG A 278 2.81 -14.39 23.73
C ARG A 278 2.23 -14.22 22.33
N GLY A 279 2.56 -15.10 21.40
CA GLY A 279 2.00 -15.08 20.05
C GLY A 279 0.47 -15.24 20.05
N ARG A 280 -0.04 -16.19 20.85
CA ARG A 280 -1.50 -16.39 21.00
C ARG A 280 -2.22 -15.16 21.56
N ARG A 281 -1.63 -14.43 22.49
CA ARG A 281 -2.23 -13.18 23.01
C ARG A 281 -2.35 -12.14 21.90
N ILE A 282 -1.29 -11.89 21.13
CA ILE A 282 -1.34 -10.94 19.99
C ILE A 282 -2.44 -11.34 19.00
N ARG A 283 -2.51 -12.62 18.62
CA ARG A 283 -3.54 -13.10 17.69
C ARG A 283 -4.97 -12.90 18.21
N ARG A 284 -5.21 -13.14 19.51
CA ARG A 284 -6.51 -12.90 20.14
C ARG A 284 -6.90 -11.42 20.08
N THR A 285 -5.97 -10.51 20.37
CA THR A 285 -6.23 -9.07 20.29
C THR A 285 -6.61 -8.64 18.87
N LEU A 286 -5.98 -9.22 17.82
CA LEU A 286 -6.36 -8.93 16.43
C LEU A 286 -7.80 -9.40 16.11
N ILE A 287 -8.21 -10.55 16.63
CA ILE A 287 -9.58 -11.07 16.46
C ILE A 287 -10.58 -10.15 17.17
N GLU A 288 -10.31 -9.77 18.42
CA GLU A 288 -11.14 -8.85 19.21
C GLU A 288 -11.31 -7.50 18.52
N ASN A 289 -10.25 -7.01 17.88
CA ASN A 289 -10.24 -5.76 17.10
C ASN A 289 -10.85 -5.91 15.69
N ARG A 290 -11.40 -7.06 15.34
CA ARG A 290 -11.98 -7.36 14.00
C ARG A 290 -10.99 -7.12 12.86
N GLN A 291 -9.73 -7.46 13.05
CA GLN A 291 -8.64 -7.35 12.07
C GLN A 291 -8.10 -8.73 11.64
N ALA A 292 -8.84 -9.78 11.87
CA ALA A 292 -8.45 -11.16 11.55
C ALA A 292 -9.47 -11.81 10.61
#